data_6f387102be5e7a861713b11d38b9bfcc
#
_entry.id   6f387102be5e7a861713b11d38b9bfcc
#
_cell.length_a   1.000
_cell.length_b   1.000
_cell.length_c   1.000
_cell.angle_alpha   90.00
_cell.angle_beta   90.00
_cell.angle_gamma   90.00
#
_symmetry.space_group_name_H-M   'P 1'
#
loop_
_entity.id
_entity.type
_entity.pdbx_description
1 polymer ?
#
loop_
_entity_poly.entity_id
_entity_poly.type
_entity_poly.pdbx_seq_one_letter_code
_entity_poly.pdbx_strand_id
1 'polypeptide(L)'
;MSKRGVDATDDLFAPLKAGERPVADAPPDEVGEFEDEFEDEFESEDEILEAGVDGRPDAEREAEEQRDAMDVDKQTFMPGRTKLAPGETLSPDPTTYEMLHTLSTPWPCLSFDIIKDGLGDNRKTYPATVYAVAGTQADGLRSKENELMVLKLSGLSRMERENDSGSEDESDDESSEPILESKSIPLSHTTNRIRAHQTPSPSGDYSKPPQTITASLLENAHVVIHDVTPYLSTFDNPGSILPPSASKPLSTLRMHKSEGYAVDWSPLHPLGKLLTGDNDGLIYATTRTEGGGWVTDTRPFIGHTSSVEELQWSPNERNVFASASSDGSVKVWDVRSKSRKPAVDVKISNTDVNVMSWSRQTFHLLATGADDGQWGVWDLRHWKPNTSGGPSQLKPKAVASFDFHKEPVTSIEWHPSDDSVIAVACADNTLTLWDLAVELDDEESRDSAGLAEIPPQLLFVHYMESVKELHWQAQMPGTIVATGSGGFG
;
A
#
# COMPACT_ATOMS: atom_id res chain seq x y z
N MET A 1 61.02 2.48 14.91
CA MET A 1 61.38 3.89 15.04
C MET A 1 60.17 4.67 14.62
N SER A 2 59.50 5.41 15.35
CA SER A 2 59.46 6.20 16.55
C SER A 2 57.99 6.69 16.63
N LYS A 3 57.20 6.34 17.56
CA LYS A 3 56.78 6.93 18.82
C LYS A 3 56.61 8.46 18.79
N ARG A 4 55.35 8.86 19.03
CA ARG A 4 54.82 9.82 20.03
C ARG A 4 53.39 10.18 19.63
N GLY A 5 52.38 10.06 20.44
CA GLY A 5 52.22 10.21 21.91
C GLY A 5 51.21 11.31 22.16
N VAL A 6 50.05 10.89 22.72
CA VAL A 6 49.45 11.39 23.98
C VAL A 6 49.17 12.91 23.98
N ASP A 7 48.06 13.43 24.34
CA ASP A 7 47.11 13.35 25.46
C ASP A 7 45.92 14.26 25.09
N ALA A 8 44.78 13.89 25.48
CA ALA A 8 44.07 14.05 26.74
C ALA A 8 43.17 15.27 26.78
N THR A 9 42.04 14.96 27.22
CA THR A 9 41.15 15.41 28.28
C THR A 9 40.13 16.42 27.82
N ASP A 10 38.96 16.12 28.11
CA ASP A 10 38.09 16.09 29.27
C ASP A 10 37.03 17.19 29.25
N ASP A 11 35.86 16.72 29.63
CA ASP A 11 34.82 17.46 30.36
C ASP A 11 34.19 18.73 29.83
N LEU A 12 32.90 18.62 29.57
CA LEU A 12 31.97 19.69 29.93
C LEU A 12 30.52 19.15 29.98
N PHE A 13 30.22 18.43 31.05
CA PHE A 13 28.86 18.40 31.62
C PHE A 13 28.93 19.15 32.95
N ALA A 14 28.29 20.33 33.00
CA ALA A 14 27.96 20.97 34.26
C ALA A 14 26.51 21.49 34.21
N PRO A 15 25.70 21.26 35.27
CA PRO A 15 24.30 21.67 35.32
C PRO A 15 24.17 23.16 35.71
N LEU A 16 23.25 23.85 35.02
CA LEU A 16 22.86 25.21 35.36
C LEU A 16 22.03 25.24 36.63
N LYS A 17 22.54 25.92 37.63
CA LYS A 17 21.86 26.28 38.88
C LYS A 17 20.88 27.43 38.67
N ALA A 18 19.72 27.29 39.34
CA ALA A 18 18.73 28.34 39.50
C ALA A 18 19.29 29.60 40.15
N GLY A 19 19.05 30.75 39.53
CA GLY A 19 19.39 32.06 40.09
C GLY A 19 18.20 32.63 40.88
N GLU A 20 18.49 32.98 42.11
CA GLU A 20 17.63 33.70 43.04
C GLU A 20 17.36 35.14 42.56
N ARG A 21 16.12 35.60 42.78
CA ARG A 21 15.74 37.02 42.62
C ARG A 21 16.03 37.77 43.91
N PRO A 22 16.56 38.96 43.86
CA PRO A 22 16.61 39.83 45.04
C PRO A 22 15.28 40.57 45.26
N VAL A 23 14.90 40.62 46.51
CA VAL A 23 13.82 41.42 47.05
C VAL A 23 14.35 42.85 47.25
N ALA A 24 13.60 43.87 46.81
CA ALA A 24 13.82 45.26 47.20
C ALA A 24 12.52 45.84 47.72
N ASP A 25 12.63 46.38 48.93
CA ASP A 25 11.63 47.09 49.69
C ASP A 25 11.13 48.35 49.00
N ALA A 26 9.85 48.64 49.16
CA ALA A 26 9.29 49.97 48.96
C ALA A 26 8.27 50.29 50.04
N PRO A 27 8.22 51.52 50.53
CA PRO A 27 7.33 51.93 51.63
C PRO A 27 5.94 52.36 51.15
N PRO A 28 4.97 52.51 52.10
CA PRO A 28 3.56 52.69 51.80
C PRO A 28 3.17 54.16 51.64
N ASP A 29 2.08 54.38 50.97
CA ASP A 29 1.03 55.41 51.16
C ASP A 29 0.46 55.84 49.79
N GLU A 30 -0.78 55.68 49.58
CA GLU A 30 -1.87 56.65 49.74
C GLU A 30 -3.20 56.01 49.23
N VAL A 31 -4.18 56.10 50.13
CA VAL A 31 -5.58 55.81 49.93
C VAL A 31 -6.20 56.84 48.97
N GLY A 32 -6.82 56.42 47.94
CA GLY A 32 -7.71 57.21 47.10
C GLY A 32 -9.03 56.46 46.98
N GLU A 33 -10.00 56.88 47.76
CA GLU A 33 -11.41 56.55 47.61
C GLU A 33 -11.90 57.09 46.26
N PHE A 34 -12.40 56.20 45.41
CA PHE A 34 -13.33 56.55 44.33
C PHE A 34 -14.66 55.86 44.64
N GLU A 35 -15.60 56.66 45.13
CA GLU A 35 -17.01 56.37 45.09
C GLU A 35 -17.46 56.58 43.63
N ASP A 36 -17.92 55.53 42.96
CA ASP A 36 -18.78 55.61 41.79
C ASP A 36 -20.16 55.12 42.18
N GLU A 37 -21.05 56.09 42.32
CA GLU A 37 -22.51 55.94 42.35
C GLU A 37 -22.96 55.48 40.94
N PHE A 38 -23.23 54.19 40.75
CA PHE A 38 -24.17 53.75 39.73
C PHE A 38 -25.12 52.73 40.38
N GLU A 39 -26.29 53.23 40.73
CA GLU A 39 -27.48 52.40 40.99
C GLU A 39 -27.95 51.87 39.62
N ASP A 40 -27.61 50.63 39.32
CA ASP A 40 -28.31 49.86 38.27
C ASP A 40 -29.41 49.00 38.91
N GLU A 41 -30.61 49.53 38.96
CA GLU A 41 -31.82 48.77 39.12
C GLU A 41 -32.06 47.91 37.86
N PHE A 42 -31.54 46.71 37.85
CA PHE A 42 -32.08 45.60 37.06
C PHE A 42 -32.10 44.34 37.92
N GLU A 43 -33.16 44.16 38.65
CA GLU A 43 -33.57 42.85 39.14
C GLU A 43 -34.01 42.03 37.90
N SER A 44 -33.06 41.34 37.26
CA SER A 44 -33.40 40.16 36.49
C SER A 44 -33.48 39.00 37.48
N GLU A 45 -34.66 38.47 37.62
CA GLU A 45 -34.85 37.14 38.25
C GLU A 45 -34.08 36.15 37.40
N ASP A 46 -32.81 35.91 37.74
CA ASP A 46 -32.06 34.78 37.17
C ASP A 46 -32.71 33.51 37.71
N GLU A 47 -33.48 32.83 36.86
CA GLU A 47 -33.87 31.44 37.08
C GLU A 47 -32.58 30.65 37.24
N ILE A 48 -32.30 30.21 38.49
CA ILE A 48 -31.19 29.31 38.78
C ILE A 48 -31.58 27.95 38.22
N LEU A 49 -31.15 27.66 37.01
CA LEU A 49 -31.21 26.32 36.44
C LEU A 49 -30.19 25.46 37.20
N GLU A 50 -30.66 24.41 37.89
CA GLU A 50 -29.78 23.42 38.49
C GLU A 50 -28.94 22.77 37.40
N ALA A 51 -27.65 23.05 37.41
CA ALA A 51 -26.70 22.43 36.49
C ALA A 51 -26.40 21.01 36.93
N GLY A 52 -26.28 20.09 35.99
CA GLY A 52 -25.82 18.73 36.25
C GLY A 52 -24.37 18.69 36.78
N VAL A 53 -23.84 17.51 36.99
CA VAL A 53 -22.51 17.27 37.61
C VAL A 53 -21.35 17.95 36.83
N ASP A 54 -21.51 18.20 35.54
CA ASP A 54 -20.57 18.87 34.63
C ASP A 54 -20.84 20.36 34.44
N GLY A 55 -21.85 20.94 35.15
CA GLY A 55 -22.20 22.34 35.09
C GLY A 55 -23.07 22.74 33.87
N ARG A 56 -23.55 21.78 33.08
CA ARG A 56 -24.45 22.00 31.94
C ARG A 56 -25.92 21.80 32.37
N PRO A 57 -26.88 22.48 31.72
CA PRO A 57 -28.30 22.22 31.91
C PRO A 57 -28.65 20.77 31.57
N ASP A 58 -29.45 20.11 32.42
CA ASP A 58 -29.85 18.70 32.24
C ASP A 58 -30.46 18.42 30.85
N ALA A 59 -31.22 19.37 30.30
CA ALA A 59 -31.82 19.26 28.96
C ALA A 59 -30.77 19.22 27.82
N GLU A 60 -29.63 19.91 27.98
CA GLU A 60 -28.54 19.84 26.98
C GLU A 60 -27.80 18.51 27.08
N ARG A 61 -27.62 18.02 28.31
CA ARG A 61 -26.99 16.71 28.53
C ARG A 61 -27.86 15.56 28.02
N GLU A 62 -29.16 15.60 28.27
CA GLU A 62 -30.11 14.62 27.73
C GLU A 62 -30.18 14.66 26.20
N ALA A 63 -30.05 15.86 25.58
CA ALA A 63 -30.00 16.01 24.14
C ALA A 63 -28.68 15.49 23.54
N GLU A 64 -27.56 15.66 24.26
CA GLU A 64 -26.25 15.12 23.88
C GLU A 64 -26.21 13.59 24.05
N GLU A 65 -26.72 13.07 25.17
CA GLU A 65 -26.87 11.62 25.39
C GLU A 65 -27.83 10.96 24.37
N GLN A 66 -28.89 11.67 23.93
CA GLN A 66 -29.76 11.19 22.85
C GLN A 66 -29.10 11.24 21.47
N ARG A 67 -28.23 12.22 21.20
CA ARG A 67 -27.44 12.28 19.97
C ARG A 67 -26.40 11.17 19.95
N ASP A 68 -25.70 10.97 21.07
CA ASP A 68 -24.70 9.91 21.21
C ASP A 68 -25.35 8.52 21.17
N ALA A 69 -26.55 8.35 21.76
CA ALA A 69 -27.33 7.12 21.65
C ALA A 69 -27.83 6.86 20.22
N MET A 70 -28.17 7.90 19.45
CA MET A 70 -28.49 7.77 18.03
C MET A 70 -27.26 7.45 17.17
N ASP A 71 -26.06 7.87 17.58
CA ASP A 71 -24.81 7.57 16.88
C ASP A 71 -24.29 6.17 17.18
N VAL A 72 -24.64 5.61 18.35
CA VAL A 72 -24.27 4.23 18.75
C VAL A 72 -25.03 3.15 17.98
N ASP A 73 -26.14 3.51 17.28
CA ASP A 73 -26.90 2.55 16.44
C ASP A 73 -26.29 2.37 15.02
N LYS A 74 -25.19 3.06 14.68
CA LYS A 74 -24.37 2.74 13.49
C LYS A 74 -23.63 1.43 13.74
N GLN A 75 -24.30 0.30 13.45
CA GLN A 75 -23.68 -1.02 13.55
C GLN A 75 -22.49 -1.08 12.57
N THR A 76 -21.31 -1.23 13.12
CA THR A 76 -20.12 -1.46 12.31
C THR A 76 -20.33 -2.71 11.46
N PHE A 77 -20.25 -2.55 10.14
CA PHE A 77 -20.39 -3.67 9.23
C PHE A 77 -19.16 -4.58 9.31
N MET A 78 -19.40 -5.85 9.62
CA MET A 78 -18.36 -6.87 9.67
C MET A 78 -18.54 -7.84 8.50
N PRO A 79 -17.63 -7.86 7.51
CA PRO A 79 -17.70 -8.79 6.39
C PRO A 79 -17.85 -10.24 6.85
N GLY A 80 -18.75 -10.98 6.21
CA GLY A 80 -19.04 -12.38 6.55
C GLY A 80 -19.89 -12.60 7.81
N ARG A 81 -20.14 -11.57 8.64
CA ARG A 81 -20.95 -11.66 9.86
C ARG A 81 -22.22 -10.82 9.80
N THR A 82 -22.08 -9.57 9.37
CA THR A 82 -23.20 -8.65 9.20
C THR A 82 -23.77 -8.81 7.79
N LYS A 83 -25.11 -8.94 7.68
CA LYS A 83 -25.79 -8.96 6.39
C LYS A 83 -26.51 -7.64 6.20
N LEU A 84 -26.27 -7.00 5.07
CA LEU A 84 -27.03 -5.80 4.68
C LEU A 84 -28.50 -6.17 4.47
N ALA A 85 -29.40 -5.34 5.00
CA ALA A 85 -30.81 -5.44 4.68
C ALA A 85 -31.08 -4.94 3.24
N PRO A 86 -32.20 -5.35 2.61
CA PRO A 86 -32.53 -4.89 1.26
C PRO A 86 -32.66 -3.37 1.21
N GLY A 87 -31.77 -2.72 0.45
CA GLY A 87 -31.73 -1.27 0.28
C GLY A 87 -30.72 -0.55 1.17
N GLU A 88 -30.03 -1.24 2.06
CA GLU A 88 -28.86 -0.71 2.78
C GLU A 88 -27.64 -0.70 1.87
N THR A 89 -26.87 0.37 1.94
CA THR A 89 -25.56 0.51 1.26
C THR A 89 -24.49 0.81 2.29
N LEU A 90 -23.30 0.23 2.08
CA LEU A 90 -22.15 0.56 2.92
C LEU A 90 -21.69 1.98 2.59
N SER A 91 -21.44 2.76 3.63
CA SER A 91 -20.79 4.06 3.53
C SER A 91 -19.55 4.05 4.41
N PRO A 92 -18.41 4.56 3.92
CA PRO A 92 -17.23 4.68 4.75
C PRO A 92 -17.47 5.70 5.86
N ASP A 93 -16.93 5.43 7.04
CA ASP A 93 -16.92 6.40 8.13
C ASP A 93 -15.79 7.43 7.84
N PRO A 94 -16.12 8.69 7.56
CA PRO A 94 -15.13 9.70 7.19
C PRO A 94 -14.13 10.00 8.30
N THR A 95 -14.46 9.72 9.57
CA THR A 95 -13.59 9.98 10.72
C THR A 95 -12.39 9.05 10.78
N THR A 96 -12.47 7.88 10.11
CA THR A 96 -11.41 6.85 10.12
C THR A 96 -10.35 7.06 9.05
N TYR A 97 -10.62 7.89 8.04
CA TYR A 97 -9.70 8.16 6.93
C TYR A 97 -9.08 9.55 7.05
N GLU A 98 -7.80 9.65 6.71
CA GLU A 98 -7.21 10.96 6.43
C GLU A 98 -7.52 11.41 4.99
N MET A 99 -7.58 10.45 4.07
CA MET A 99 -7.85 10.67 2.66
C MET A 99 -8.57 9.45 2.09
N LEU A 100 -9.67 9.67 1.41
CA LEU A 100 -10.40 8.62 0.69
C LEU A 100 -10.97 9.20 -0.60
N HIS A 101 -10.53 8.67 -1.73
CA HIS A 101 -10.99 9.08 -3.05
C HIS A 101 -11.27 7.87 -3.93
N THR A 102 -12.30 7.97 -4.77
CA THR A 102 -12.61 6.97 -5.79
C THR A 102 -12.50 7.62 -7.17
N LEU A 103 -11.74 7.00 -8.06
CA LEU A 103 -11.43 7.50 -9.39
C LEU A 103 -11.84 6.47 -10.44
N SER A 104 -12.83 6.79 -11.26
CA SER A 104 -13.36 5.86 -12.27
C SER A 104 -12.50 5.82 -13.52
N THR A 105 -12.39 4.63 -14.12
CA THR A 105 -11.73 4.38 -15.40
C THR A 105 -12.71 3.85 -16.43
N PRO A 106 -12.49 4.07 -17.76
CA PRO A 106 -13.37 3.58 -18.81
C PRO A 106 -13.53 2.05 -18.82
N TRP A 107 -12.48 1.33 -18.43
CA TRP A 107 -12.43 -0.12 -18.30
C TRP A 107 -11.79 -0.50 -16.98
N PRO A 108 -12.21 -1.61 -16.34
CA PRO A 108 -11.55 -2.13 -15.16
C PRO A 108 -10.07 -2.42 -15.43
N CYS A 109 -9.25 -2.28 -14.39
CA CYS A 109 -7.83 -2.61 -14.45
C CYS A 109 -7.57 -3.84 -13.56
N LEU A 110 -7.11 -4.94 -14.16
CA LEU A 110 -6.73 -6.13 -13.39
C LEU A 110 -5.45 -5.91 -12.61
N SER A 111 -4.55 -5.08 -13.15
CA SER A 111 -3.24 -4.86 -12.57
C SER A 111 -2.77 -3.43 -12.84
N PHE A 112 -2.06 -2.88 -11.87
CA PHE A 112 -1.42 -1.59 -11.93
C PHE A 112 -0.08 -1.62 -11.19
N ASP A 113 0.69 -0.55 -11.28
CA ASP A 113 1.89 -0.35 -10.45
C ASP A 113 2.11 1.13 -10.19
N ILE A 114 2.61 1.47 -9.01
CA ILE A 114 2.88 2.84 -8.60
C ILE A 114 4.26 3.26 -9.11
N ILE A 115 4.32 4.44 -9.72
CA ILE A 115 5.57 5.04 -10.19
C ILE A 115 6.07 6.01 -9.13
N LYS A 116 7.32 5.83 -8.71
CA LYS A 116 8.00 6.78 -7.84
C LYS A 116 8.22 8.09 -8.61
N ASP A 117 7.78 9.20 -8.02
CA ASP A 117 7.89 10.53 -8.58
C ASP A 117 9.08 11.32 -7.99
N GLY A 118 9.32 12.51 -8.53
CA GLY A 118 10.37 13.43 -8.08
C GLY A 118 9.94 14.41 -6.98
N LEU A 119 8.72 14.28 -6.43
CA LEU A 119 8.16 15.20 -5.44
C LEU A 119 8.70 14.96 -4.02
N GLY A 120 9.48 13.92 -3.82
CA GLY A 120 10.12 13.59 -2.55
C GLY A 120 9.45 12.43 -1.81
N ASP A 121 10.17 11.93 -0.80
CA ASP A 121 9.72 10.82 0.04
C ASP A 121 9.13 11.35 1.37
N ASN A 122 8.33 10.52 2.07
CA ASN A 122 7.68 10.84 3.35
C ASN A 122 6.78 12.08 3.31
N ARG A 123 6.06 12.25 2.22
CA ARG A 123 5.12 13.37 2.05
C ARG A 123 3.91 13.20 2.96
N LYS A 124 3.51 14.30 3.61
CA LYS A 124 2.32 14.41 4.49
C LYS A 124 1.48 15.65 4.16
N THR A 125 1.79 16.33 3.06
CA THR A 125 1.11 17.55 2.64
C THR A 125 0.01 17.22 1.64
N TYR A 126 -1.10 17.93 1.74
CA TYR A 126 -2.23 17.85 0.84
C TYR A 126 -2.39 19.16 0.04
N PRO A 127 -2.96 19.14 -1.17
CA PRO A 127 -3.42 17.95 -1.89
C PRO A 127 -2.26 17.06 -2.38
N ALA A 128 -2.46 15.76 -2.29
CA ALA A 128 -1.45 14.80 -2.70
C ALA A 128 -1.52 14.48 -4.21
N THR A 129 -0.42 13.90 -4.73
CA THR A 129 -0.34 13.45 -6.13
C THR A 129 0.33 12.08 -6.19
N VAL A 130 -0.23 11.17 -6.99
CA VAL A 130 0.28 9.82 -7.23
C VAL A 130 0.40 9.59 -8.72
N TYR A 131 1.49 8.94 -9.15
CA TYR A 131 1.67 8.47 -10.52
C TYR A 131 1.61 6.94 -10.56
N ALA A 132 0.90 6.41 -11.55
CA ALA A 132 0.75 4.98 -11.72
C ALA A 132 0.72 4.58 -13.21
N VAL A 133 0.89 3.29 -13.45
CA VAL A 133 0.58 2.66 -14.73
C VAL A 133 -0.43 1.55 -14.51
N ALA A 134 -1.36 1.39 -15.43
CA ALA A 134 -2.37 0.35 -15.36
C ALA A 134 -2.66 -0.24 -16.72
N GLY A 135 -3.04 -1.50 -16.74
CA GLY A 135 -3.51 -2.17 -17.95
C GLY A 135 -5.00 -2.43 -17.88
N THR A 136 -5.74 -2.09 -18.93
CA THR A 136 -7.19 -2.25 -18.98
C THR A 136 -7.63 -3.65 -19.36
N GLN A 137 -8.84 -4.00 -18.94
CA GLN A 137 -9.58 -5.18 -19.32
C GLN A 137 -10.88 -4.76 -20.02
N ALA A 138 -10.82 -4.53 -21.34
CA ALA A 138 -12.00 -4.28 -22.13
C ALA A 138 -12.77 -5.58 -22.40
N ASP A 139 -14.09 -5.45 -22.58
CA ASP A 139 -14.95 -6.58 -22.95
C ASP A 139 -14.42 -7.29 -24.22
N GLY A 140 -14.54 -8.60 -24.29
CA GLY A 140 -13.97 -9.44 -25.36
C GLY A 140 -14.32 -8.99 -26.79
N LEU A 141 -15.53 -8.45 -27.00
CA LEU A 141 -15.92 -7.85 -28.29
C LEU A 141 -15.24 -6.50 -28.56
N ARG A 142 -14.72 -5.85 -27.54
CA ARG A 142 -14.06 -4.54 -27.58
C ARG A 142 -12.57 -4.63 -27.22
N SER A 143 -11.95 -5.78 -27.39
CA SER A 143 -10.54 -6.04 -27.03
C SER A 143 -9.55 -5.03 -27.64
N LYS A 144 -9.91 -4.36 -28.77
CA LYS A 144 -9.11 -3.30 -29.39
C LYS A 144 -9.09 -1.99 -28.59
N GLU A 145 -9.95 -1.86 -27.59
CA GLU A 145 -10.00 -0.72 -26.69
C GLU A 145 -9.13 -0.91 -25.45
N ASN A 146 -8.43 -2.05 -25.36
CA ASN A 146 -7.44 -2.25 -24.32
C ASN A 146 -6.27 -1.28 -24.48
N GLU A 147 -5.82 -0.74 -23.36
CA GLU A 147 -4.79 0.27 -23.30
C GLU A 147 -3.84 0.01 -22.11
N LEU A 148 -2.60 0.43 -22.28
CA LEU A 148 -1.71 0.74 -21.19
C LEU A 148 -1.94 2.20 -20.83
N MET A 149 -2.44 2.47 -19.66
CA MET A 149 -2.65 3.82 -19.14
C MET A 149 -1.46 4.25 -18.28
N VAL A 150 -0.98 5.47 -18.52
CA VAL A 150 -0.08 6.20 -17.64
C VAL A 150 -0.93 7.24 -16.94
N LEU A 151 -0.98 7.19 -15.62
CA LEU A 151 -1.94 7.90 -14.79
C LEU A 151 -1.24 8.92 -13.90
N LYS A 152 -1.90 10.05 -13.71
CA LYS A 152 -1.60 11.01 -12.65
C LYS A 152 -2.90 11.27 -11.90
N LEU A 153 -2.90 10.89 -10.64
CA LEU A 153 -3.95 11.16 -9.68
C LEU A 153 -3.53 12.39 -8.89
N SER A 154 -4.26 13.48 -9.00
CA SER A 154 -3.92 14.74 -8.35
C SER A 154 -5.15 15.37 -7.69
N GLY A 155 -4.96 16.45 -6.92
CA GLY A 155 -6.06 17.03 -6.15
C GLY A 155 -6.57 16.10 -5.03
N LEU A 156 -5.74 15.16 -4.57
CA LEU A 156 -6.12 14.25 -3.49
C LEU A 156 -6.07 15.01 -2.16
N SER A 157 -7.21 15.59 -1.80
CA SER A 157 -7.38 16.39 -0.60
C SER A 157 -7.56 15.53 0.65
N ARG A 158 -7.29 16.11 1.81
CA ARG A 158 -7.63 15.52 3.10
C ARG A 158 -9.14 15.54 3.29
N MET A 159 -9.70 14.52 3.96
CA MET A 159 -11.10 14.55 4.37
C MET A 159 -11.30 15.58 5.49
N GLU A 160 -12.31 16.44 5.33
CA GLU A 160 -12.70 17.40 6.37
C GLU A 160 -13.31 16.63 7.56
N ARG A 161 -12.84 16.93 8.75
CA ARG A 161 -13.44 16.44 9.99
C ARG A 161 -14.41 17.49 10.51
N GLU A 162 -15.61 17.09 10.89
CA GLU A 162 -16.66 17.98 11.42
C GLU A 162 -16.22 18.87 12.61
N ASN A 163 -15.12 18.53 13.27
CA ASN A 163 -14.55 19.26 14.41
C ASN A 163 -13.51 20.32 14.06
N ASP A 164 -13.16 20.52 12.80
CA ASP A 164 -12.14 21.49 12.37
C ASP A 164 -12.72 22.86 12.01
N SER A 165 -14.02 23.10 12.33
CA SER A 165 -14.75 24.35 12.08
C SER A 165 -14.34 25.54 12.93
N GLY A 166 -13.15 25.55 13.54
CA GLY A 166 -12.65 26.55 14.48
C GLY A 166 -11.69 27.62 13.92
N SER A 167 -11.31 27.60 12.66
CA SER A 167 -10.53 28.69 12.05
C SER A 167 -11.37 29.37 10.95
N GLU A 168 -11.90 30.53 11.30
CA GLU A 168 -12.54 31.51 10.37
C GLU A 168 -11.52 32.16 9.41
N ASP A 169 -10.54 31.42 8.92
CA ASP A 169 -9.79 31.77 7.73
C ASP A 169 -10.54 31.14 6.54
N GLU A 170 -11.59 31.85 6.09
CA GLU A 170 -12.21 31.69 4.78
C GLU A 170 -11.15 31.90 3.68
N SER A 171 -10.23 30.98 3.52
CA SER A 171 -9.70 30.71 2.20
C SER A 171 -10.73 29.82 1.50
N ASP A 172 -11.39 30.36 0.49
CA ASP A 172 -12.14 29.63 -0.54
C ASP A 172 -11.24 28.62 -1.24
N ASP A 173 -10.67 27.67 -0.51
CA ASP A 173 -10.17 26.42 -1.06
C ASP A 173 -11.38 25.53 -1.24
N GLU A 174 -12.08 25.78 -2.38
CA GLU A 174 -12.98 24.81 -2.98
C GLU A 174 -12.29 23.45 -2.81
N SER A 175 -12.90 22.54 -2.05
CA SER A 175 -12.45 21.16 -1.89
C SER A 175 -12.21 20.62 -3.29
N SER A 176 -10.96 20.65 -3.76
CA SER A 176 -10.67 20.35 -5.15
C SER A 176 -11.00 18.87 -5.34
N GLU A 177 -11.97 18.60 -6.21
CA GLU A 177 -12.29 17.24 -6.59
C GLU A 177 -11.04 16.51 -7.09
N PRO A 178 -10.86 15.22 -6.77
CA PRO A 178 -9.73 14.47 -7.24
C PRO A 178 -9.72 14.39 -8.78
N ILE A 179 -8.56 14.62 -9.38
CA ILE A 179 -8.41 14.67 -10.84
C ILE A 179 -7.61 13.44 -11.28
N LEU A 180 -8.21 12.66 -12.19
CA LEU A 180 -7.54 11.57 -12.91
C LEU A 180 -7.15 12.03 -14.31
N GLU A 181 -5.87 12.32 -14.51
CA GLU A 181 -5.29 12.54 -15.83
C GLU A 181 -4.73 11.22 -16.36
N SER A 182 -5.05 10.86 -17.59
CA SER A 182 -4.55 9.64 -18.22
C SER A 182 -3.92 9.93 -19.59
N LYS A 183 -2.89 9.16 -19.93
CA LYS A 183 -2.30 9.06 -21.26
C LYS A 183 -2.22 7.59 -21.61
N SER A 184 -2.67 7.23 -22.81
CA SER A 184 -2.86 5.83 -23.18
C SER A 184 -1.95 5.39 -24.32
N ILE A 185 -1.52 4.14 -24.26
CA ILE A 185 -0.86 3.40 -25.31
C ILE A 185 -1.79 2.25 -25.71
N PRO A 186 -2.28 2.19 -26.96
CA PRO A 186 -3.18 1.13 -27.39
C PRO A 186 -2.53 -0.25 -27.29
N LEU A 187 -3.25 -1.20 -26.71
CA LEU A 187 -2.89 -2.60 -26.65
C LEU A 187 -3.92 -3.44 -27.41
N SER A 188 -3.53 -4.62 -27.90
CA SER A 188 -4.43 -5.48 -28.68
C SER A 188 -5.20 -6.48 -27.83
N HIS A 189 -4.83 -6.66 -26.58
CA HIS A 189 -5.35 -7.67 -25.65
C HIS A 189 -5.35 -7.15 -24.24
N THR A 190 -6.14 -7.78 -23.37
CA THR A 190 -6.17 -7.55 -21.94
C THR A 190 -4.78 -7.67 -21.33
N THR A 191 -4.48 -6.79 -20.38
CA THR A 191 -3.28 -6.89 -19.55
C THR A 191 -3.58 -7.67 -18.29
N ASN A 192 -3.02 -8.87 -18.16
CA ASN A 192 -3.18 -9.70 -16.98
C ASN A 192 -2.35 -9.19 -15.80
N ARG A 193 -1.11 -8.74 -16.08
CA ARG A 193 -0.21 -8.17 -15.08
C ARG A 193 0.68 -7.09 -15.68
N ILE A 194 0.87 -6.00 -14.97
CA ILE A 194 1.82 -4.95 -15.33
C ILE A 194 2.74 -4.63 -14.15
N ARG A 195 4.02 -4.39 -14.45
CA ARG A 195 4.99 -3.91 -13.48
C ARG A 195 5.89 -2.85 -14.10
N ALA A 196 6.19 -1.81 -13.33
CA ALA A 196 7.06 -0.72 -13.72
C ALA A 196 8.48 -0.90 -13.17
N HIS A 197 9.47 -0.41 -13.89
CA HIS A 197 10.85 -0.37 -13.44
C HIS A 197 11.47 0.97 -13.80
N GLN A 198 12.08 1.63 -12.82
CA GLN A 198 12.79 2.89 -13.03
C GLN A 198 14.28 2.64 -13.07
N THR A 199 14.88 2.89 -14.22
CA THR A 199 16.32 2.79 -14.38
C THR A 199 16.98 4.11 -13.98
N PRO A 200 18.14 4.08 -13.30
CA PRO A 200 18.88 5.31 -13.05
C PRO A 200 19.28 5.95 -14.38
N SER A 201 19.39 7.27 -14.37
CA SER A 201 19.80 8.00 -15.58
C SER A 201 21.14 7.46 -16.11
N PRO A 202 21.24 7.09 -17.39
CA PRO A 202 22.43 6.42 -17.96
C PRO A 202 23.72 7.25 -17.86
N SER A 203 23.59 8.55 -17.69
CA SER A 203 24.72 9.50 -17.71
C SER A 203 25.20 9.93 -16.32
N GLY A 204 24.60 9.45 -15.24
CA GLY A 204 24.80 10.03 -13.90
C GLY A 204 24.36 11.50 -13.81
N ASP A 205 23.66 11.97 -14.83
CA ASP A 205 23.09 13.30 -14.91
C ASP A 205 21.76 13.32 -14.18
N TYR A 206 21.79 13.67 -12.91
CA TYR A 206 20.62 13.79 -12.06
C TYR A 206 19.63 14.90 -12.51
N SER A 207 19.97 15.68 -13.54
CA SER A 207 19.07 16.67 -14.12
C SER A 207 18.02 16.04 -15.07
N LYS A 208 18.20 14.77 -15.47
CA LYS A 208 17.26 14.04 -16.29
C LYS A 208 16.47 13.06 -15.43
N PRO A 209 15.14 12.99 -15.61
CA PRO A 209 14.32 12.00 -14.89
C PRO A 209 14.80 10.58 -15.20
N PRO A 210 14.67 9.63 -14.27
CA PRO A 210 14.97 8.25 -14.51
C PRO A 210 14.09 7.73 -15.68
N GLN A 211 14.63 6.82 -16.50
CA GLN A 211 13.81 6.18 -17.51
C GLN A 211 12.86 5.21 -16.80
N THR A 212 11.56 5.36 -17.03
CA THR A 212 10.52 4.48 -16.51
C THR A 212 10.04 3.57 -17.64
N ILE A 213 10.22 2.26 -17.43
CA ILE A 213 9.79 1.22 -18.36
C ILE A 213 8.75 0.34 -17.70
N THR A 214 7.82 -0.21 -18.49
CA THR A 214 6.80 -1.14 -18.02
C THR A 214 6.92 -2.47 -18.75
N ALA A 215 6.60 -3.56 -18.07
CA ALA A 215 6.37 -4.86 -18.67
C ALA A 215 4.91 -5.25 -18.45
N SER A 216 4.17 -5.43 -19.54
CA SER A 216 2.78 -5.89 -19.55
C SER A 216 2.73 -7.31 -20.08
N LEU A 217 2.27 -8.26 -19.26
CA LEU A 217 1.95 -9.62 -19.68
C LEU A 217 0.50 -9.64 -20.13
N LEU A 218 0.30 -9.94 -21.40
CA LEU A 218 -1.01 -9.90 -22.05
C LEU A 218 -1.66 -11.28 -22.12
N GLU A 219 -2.97 -11.31 -22.22
CA GLU A 219 -3.82 -12.50 -22.40
C GLU A 219 -3.35 -13.43 -23.54
N ASN A 220 -2.71 -12.86 -24.57
CA ASN A 220 -2.15 -13.64 -25.69
C ASN A 220 -0.75 -14.21 -25.43
N ALA A 221 -0.32 -14.30 -24.21
CA ALA A 221 0.99 -14.79 -23.78
C ALA A 221 2.20 -13.92 -24.21
N HIS A 222 1.97 -12.73 -24.75
CA HIS A 222 3.06 -11.82 -25.08
C HIS A 222 3.40 -10.93 -23.89
N VAL A 223 4.69 -10.70 -23.69
CA VAL A 223 5.18 -9.68 -22.75
C VAL A 223 5.65 -8.47 -23.57
N VAL A 224 5.01 -7.34 -23.34
CA VAL A 224 5.30 -6.11 -24.08
C VAL A 224 5.99 -5.11 -23.15
N ILE A 225 7.13 -4.60 -23.58
CA ILE A 225 7.92 -3.64 -22.80
C ILE A 225 7.80 -2.27 -23.45
N HIS A 226 7.30 -1.28 -22.70
CA HIS A 226 7.17 0.11 -23.15
C HIS A 226 8.05 1.06 -22.32
N ASP A 227 8.45 2.17 -22.95
CA ASP A 227 9.01 3.33 -22.28
C ASP A 227 7.90 4.34 -22.04
N VAL A 228 7.53 4.54 -20.77
CA VAL A 228 6.48 5.48 -20.37
C VAL A 228 7.02 6.84 -19.91
N THR A 229 8.35 7.02 -19.89
CA THR A 229 8.99 8.29 -19.51
C THR A 229 8.48 9.48 -20.30
N PRO A 230 8.30 9.40 -21.65
CA PRO A 230 7.76 10.52 -22.41
C PRO A 230 6.34 10.90 -21.98
N TYR A 231 5.53 9.93 -21.59
CA TYR A 231 4.16 10.15 -21.13
C TYR A 231 4.12 10.87 -19.78
N LEU A 232 4.95 10.45 -18.84
CA LEU A 232 5.09 11.11 -17.53
C LEU A 232 5.47 12.57 -17.68
N SER A 233 6.43 12.87 -18.56
CA SER A 233 6.88 14.26 -18.82
C SER A 233 5.80 15.14 -19.45
N THR A 234 4.75 14.59 -20.06
CA THR A 234 3.65 15.41 -20.59
C THR A 234 2.71 15.95 -19.52
N PHE A 235 2.67 15.34 -18.34
CA PHE A 235 1.89 15.87 -17.22
C PHE A 235 2.51 17.15 -16.65
N ASP A 236 3.83 17.26 -16.72
CA ASP A 236 4.56 18.45 -16.25
C ASP A 236 4.58 19.57 -17.30
N ASN A 237 4.34 19.22 -18.59
CA ASN A 237 4.38 20.14 -19.70
C ASN A 237 3.07 20.10 -20.50
N PRO A 238 2.01 20.76 -20.03
CA PRO A 238 0.72 20.79 -20.70
C PRO A 238 0.85 21.31 -22.14
N GLY A 239 0.24 20.61 -23.10
CA GLY A 239 0.32 20.96 -24.53
C GLY A 239 1.48 20.34 -25.29
N SER A 240 2.38 19.60 -24.64
CA SER A 240 3.40 18.82 -25.33
C SER A 240 2.78 17.70 -26.16
N ILE A 241 3.26 17.54 -27.41
CA ILE A 241 2.76 16.51 -28.31
C ILE A 241 3.73 15.33 -28.29
N LEU A 242 3.22 14.16 -27.93
CA LEU A 242 4.00 12.93 -28.01
C LEU A 242 4.23 12.52 -29.47
N PRO A 243 5.47 12.18 -29.86
CA PRO A 243 5.72 11.63 -31.19
C PRO A 243 5.05 10.25 -31.34
N PRO A 244 4.56 9.89 -32.55
CA PRO A 244 3.95 8.56 -32.76
C PRO A 244 4.87 7.38 -32.46
N SER A 245 6.18 7.61 -32.36
CA SER A 245 7.15 6.61 -31.96
C SER A 245 7.12 6.28 -30.48
N ALA A 246 6.57 7.16 -29.64
CA ALA A 246 6.48 6.95 -28.18
C ALA A 246 5.56 5.76 -27.81
N SER A 247 4.54 5.48 -28.62
CA SER A 247 3.64 4.35 -28.43
C SER A 247 4.21 3.00 -28.91
N LYS A 248 5.38 2.99 -29.55
CA LYS A 248 5.98 1.75 -30.00
C LYS A 248 6.65 1.02 -28.82
N PRO A 249 6.43 -0.29 -28.69
CA PRO A 249 7.11 -1.05 -27.65
C PRO A 249 8.63 -1.08 -27.90
N LEU A 250 9.39 -1.02 -26.81
CA LEU A 250 10.85 -1.26 -26.84
C LEU A 250 11.14 -2.71 -27.22
N SER A 251 10.30 -3.64 -26.79
CA SER A 251 10.41 -5.06 -27.11
C SER A 251 9.07 -5.76 -26.94
N THR A 252 8.86 -6.81 -27.74
CA THR A 252 7.77 -7.78 -27.57
C THR A 252 8.37 -9.16 -27.44
N LEU A 253 8.27 -9.73 -26.25
CA LEU A 253 8.81 -11.06 -25.94
C LEU A 253 7.72 -12.10 -26.20
N ARG A 254 8.10 -13.22 -26.83
CA ARG A 254 7.15 -14.26 -27.28
C ARG A 254 7.62 -15.65 -26.88
N MET A 255 8.15 -15.80 -25.67
CA MET A 255 8.66 -17.07 -25.18
C MET A 255 7.57 -17.95 -24.58
N HIS A 256 6.50 -17.36 -24.03
CA HIS A 256 5.38 -18.08 -23.47
C HIS A 256 4.44 -18.63 -24.57
N LYS A 257 3.83 -19.76 -24.31
CA LYS A 257 2.84 -20.41 -25.19
C LYS A 257 1.43 -20.34 -24.63
N SER A 258 1.30 -20.19 -23.33
CA SER A 258 0.07 -19.95 -22.61
C SER A 258 0.15 -18.58 -21.93
N GLU A 259 -0.99 -18.00 -21.64
CA GLU A 259 -1.09 -16.79 -20.84
C GLU A 259 -0.50 -16.98 -19.44
N GLY A 260 -0.32 -15.91 -18.71
CA GLY A 260 0.17 -15.95 -17.33
C GLY A 260 -0.18 -14.68 -16.59
N TYR A 261 0.12 -14.67 -15.28
CA TYR A 261 -0.21 -13.59 -14.37
C TYR A 261 1.01 -13.09 -13.59
N ALA A 262 2.12 -13.80 -13.66
CA ALA A 262 3.30 -13.54 -12.84
C ALA A 262 4.35 -12.71 -13.60
N VAL A 263 4.65 -11.52 -13.10
CA VAL A 263 5.66 -10.60 -13.64
C VAL A 263 6.34 -9.87 -12.49
N ASP A 264 7.68 -9.84 -12.47
CA ASP A 264 8.41 -9.03 -11.51
C ASP A 264 9.76 -8.53 -12.03
N TRP A 265 10.08 -7.26 -11.69
CA TRP A 265 11.35 -6.63 -11.98
C TRP A 265 12.32 -6.76 -10.81
N SER A 266 13.56 -7.13 -11.10
CA SER A 266 14.59 -7.21 -10.07
C SER A 266 14.96 -5.83 -9.51
N PRO A 267 14.80 -5.59 -8.20
CA PRO A 267 15.18 -4.33 -7.58
C PRO A 267 16.70 -4.12 -7.55
N LEU A 268 17.49 -5.20 -7.68
CA LEU A 268 18.95 -5.17 -7.57
C LEU A 268 19.66 -5.16 -8.93
N HIS A 269 18.92 -5.09 -10.05
CA HIS A 269 19.47 -4.99 -11.40
C HIS A 269 19.02 -3.66 -12.04
N PRO A 270 19.78 -2.58 -11.91
CA PRO A 270 19.35 -1.24 -12.27
C PRO A 270 19.03 -1.07 -13.75
N LEU A 271 19.66 -1.82 -14.65
CA LEU A 271 19.34 -1.77 -16.10
C LEU A 271 18.02 -2.46 -16.44
N GLY A 272 17.52 -3.33 -15.55
CA GLY A 272 16.31 -4.11 -15.74
C GLY A 272 16.60 -5.59 -15.99
N LYS A 273 16.05 -6.43 -15.09
CA LYS A 273 15.99 -7.88 -15.24
C LYS A 273 14.59 -8.33 -14.81
N LEU A 274 13.89 -8.96 -15.73
CA LEU A 274 12.49 -9.31 -15.65
C LEU A 274 12.34 -10.81 -15.47
N LEU A 275 11.40 -11.21 -14.60
CA LEU A 275 10.83 -12.56 -14.56
C LEU A 275 9.41 -12.54 -15.11
N THR A 276 9.04 -13.61 -15.79
CA THR A 276 7.68 -13.84 -16.24
C THR A 276 7.31 -15.31 -16.10
N GLY A 277 6.09 -15.60 -15.65
CA GLY A 277 5.56 -16.94 -15.45
C GLY A 277 4.26 -17.16 -16.22
N ASP A 278 4.01 -18.40 -16.62
CA ASP A 278 2.83 -18.77 -17.40
C ASP A 278 2.00 -19.88 -16.73
N ASN A 279 0.84 -20.15 -17.32
CA ASN A 279 -0.09 -21.17 -16.85
C ASN A 279 0.40 -22.62 -17.07
N ASP A 280 1.47 -22.79 -17.88
CA ASP A 280 2.14 -24.10 -18.05
C ASP A 280 3.20 -24.35 -16.96
N GLY A 281 3.35 -23.45 -15.98
CA GLY A 281 4.30 -23.55 -14.87
C GLY A 281 5.74 -23.24 -15.25
N LEU A 282 5.95 -22.54 -16.38
CA LEU A 282 7.26 -22.18 -16.88
C LEU A 282 7.61 -20.73 -16.51
N ILE A 283 8.84 -20.51 -16.05
CA ILE A 283 9.33 -19.18 -15.68
C ILE A 283 10.52 -18.83 -16.58
N TYR A 284 10.50 -17.64 -17.14
CA TYR A 284 11.58 -17.10 -17.98
C TYR A 284 12.21 -15.88 -17.34
N ALA A 285 13.52 -15.75 -17.53
CA ALA A 285 14.28 -14.56 -17.14
C ALA A 285 14.73 -13.81 -18.39
N THR A 286 14.45 -12.52 -18.43
CA THR A 286 14.84 -11.60 -19.52
C THR A 286 15.72 -10.49 -18.92
N THR A 287 16.84 -10.21 -19.54
CA THR A 287 17.80 -9.20 -19.06
C THR A 287 17.98 -8.13 -20.13
N ARG A 288 17.99 -6.87 -19.71
CA ARG A 288 18.35 -5.75 -20.57
C ARG A 288 19.87 -5.68 -20.74
N THR A 289 20.33 -5.55 -21.96
CA THR A 289 21.74 -5.39 -22.27
C THR A 289 22.17 -3.93 -22.15
N GLU A 290 23.47 -3.65 -22.03
CA GLU A 290 24.02 -2.29 -22.01
C GLU A 290 23.71 -1.50 -23.28
N GLY A 291 23.53 -2.19 -24.41
CA GLY A 291 23.09 -1.60 -25.66
C GLY A 291 21.58 -1.31 -25.77
N GLY A 292 20.80 -1.53 -24.70
CA GLY A 292 19.36 -1.28 -24.62
C GLY A 292 18.49 -2.40 -25.20
N GLY A 293 19.07 -3.46 -25.76
CA GLY A 293 18.35 -4.64 -26.25
C GLY A 293 17.91 -5.57 -25.09
N TRP A 294 17.04 -6.53 -25.41
CA TRP A 294 16.51 -7.50 -24.45
C TRP A 294 16.92 -8.92 -24.86
N VAL A 295 17.40 -9.69 -23.90
CA VAL A 295 17.79 -11.09 -24.07
C VAL A 295 17.07 -11.96 -23.07
N THR A 296 16.24 -12.88 -23.58
CA THR A 296 15.54 -13.88 -22.76
C THR A 296 16.34 -15.17 -22.76
N ASP A 297 16.48 -15.78 -21.59
CA ASP A 297 17.02 -17.13 -21.47
C ASP A 297 16.16 -18.12 -22.27
N THR A 298 16.76 -18.91 -23.14
CA THR A 298 16.06 -19.88 -23.96
C THR A 298 15.53 -21.09 -23.15
N ARG A 299 16.10 -21.34 -21.99
CA ARG A 299 15.71 -22.43 -21.10
C ARG A 299 14.94 -21.86 -19.92
N PRO A 300 13.65 -22.24 -19.76
CA PRO A 300 12.86 -21.84 -18.60
C PRO A 300 13.35 -22.48 -17.31
N PHE A 301 12.95 -21.94 -16.18
CA PHE A 301 12.95 -22.61 -14.89
C PHE A 301 11.75 -23.53 -14.85
N ILE A 302 11.96 -24.78 -14.43
CA ILE A 302 10.96 -25.87 -14.47
C ILE A 302 10.89 -26.51 -13.09
N GLY A 303 9.69 -26.56 -12.53
CA GLY A 303 9.47 -27.20 -11.21
C GLY A 303 8.03 -27.13 -10.74
N HIS A 304 7.26 -26.12 -11.15
CA HIS A 304 5.83 -26.09 -10.90
C HIS A 304 5.09 -27.10 -11.79
N THR A 305 3.97 -27.60 -11.28
CA THR A 305 3.12 -28.58 -11.98
C THR A 305 1.80 -27.97 -12.44
N SER A 306 1.58 -26.69 -12.13
CA SER A 306 0.43 -25.90 -12.51
C SER A 306 0.86 -24.45 -12.76
N SER A 307 -0.09 -23.56 -13.02
CA SER A 307 0.09 -22.14 -13.27
C SER A 307 0.98 -21.45 -12.22
N VAL A 308 1.86 -20.54 -12.70
CA VAL A 308 2.62 -19.64 -11.84
C VAL A 308 1.80 -18.36 -11.66
N GLU A 309 1.31 -18.14 -10.44
CA GLU A 309 0.41 -17.03 -10.13
C GLU A 309 1.18 -15.75 -9.75
N GLU A 310 2.28 -15.90 -9.00
CA GLU A 310 3.07 -14.74 -8.57
C GLU A 310 4.57 -15.05 -8.62
N LEU A 311 5.36 -14.03 -8.93
CA LEU A 311 6.82 -14.04 -8.94
C LEU A 311 7.34 -12.84 -8.16
N GLN A 312 8.40 -13.04 -7.39
CA GLN A 312 9.06 -11.94 -6.71
C GLN A 312 10.56 -12.18 -6.57
N TRP A 313 11.35 -11.18 -7.00
CA TRP A 313 12.78 -11.18 -6.71
C TRP A 313 13.04 -10.97 -5.23
N SER A 314 14.08 -11.60 -4.74
CA SER A 314 14.59 -11.31 -3.40
C SER A 314 15.02 -9.84 -3.29
N PRO A 315 14.60 -9.14 -2.22
CA PRO A 315 14.97 -7.73 -2.04
C PRO A 315 16.47 -7.53 -1.70
N ASN A 316 17.16 -8.57 -1.22
CA ASN A 316 18.56 -8.49 -0.77
C ASN A 316 19.51 -9.42 -1.52
N GLU A 317 19.02 -10.46 -2.23
CA GLU A 317 19.83 -11.40 -2.97
C GLU A 317 19.63 -11.27 -4.48
N ARG A 318 20.62 -10.72 -5.16
CA ARG A 318 20.57 -10.35 -6.59
C ARG A 318 20.16 -11.47 -7.55
N ASN A 319 20.40 -12.72 -7.19
CA ASN A 319 20.22 -13.87 -8.06
C ASN A 319 19.15 -14.85 -7.57
N VAL A 320 18.39 -14.48 -6.56
CA VAL A 320 17.36 -15.31 -5.94
C VAL A 320 15.98 -14.72 -6.21
N PHE A 321 15.02 -15.58 -6.46
CA PHE A 321 13.62 -15.22 -6.58
C PHE A 321 12.72 -16.32 -6.00
N ALA A 322 11.49 -15.97 -5.67
CA ALA A 322 10.44 -16.88 -5.26
C ALA A 322 9.32 -16.92 -6.29
N SER A 323 8.57 -18.01 -6.32
CA SER A 323 7.35 -18.18 -7.12
C SER A 323 6.27 -18.86 -6.31
N ALA A 324 5.03 -18.40 -6.48
CA ALA A 324 3.81 -19.03 -5.98
C ALA A 324 3.02 -19.64 -7.14
N SER A 325 2.29 -20.73 -6.88
CA SER A 325 1.62 -21.48 -7.95
C SER A 325 0.31 -22.09 -7.46
N SER A 326 -0.59 -22.33 -8.42
CA SER A 326 -1.81 -23.14 -8.23
C SER A 326 -1.53 -24.61 -7.88
N ASP A 327 -0.27 -25.07 -7.92
CA ASP A 327 0.08 -26.38 -7.35
C ASP A 327 0.13 -26.38 -5.81
N GLY A 328 -0.19 -25.25 -5.16
CA GLY A 328 -0.21 -25.05 -3.71
C GLY A 328 1.18 -24.91 -3.09
N SER A 329 2.21 -24.72 -3.91
CA SER A 329 3.60 -24.61 -3.44
C SER A 329 4.19 -23.23 -3.67
N VAL A 330 5.15 -22.90 -2.83
CA VAL A 330 6.11 -21.80 -3.04
C VAL A 330 7.50 -22.39 -3.27
N LYS A 331 8.18 -21.89 -4.28
CA LYS A 331 9.53 -22.35 -4.63
C LYS A 331 10.50 -21.18 -4.62
N VAL A 332 11.73 -21.45 -4.17
CA VAL A 332 12.84 -20.49 -4.21
C VAL A 332 13.89 -20.96 -5.20
N TRP A 333 14.36 -20.05 -6.01
CA TRP A 333 15.22 -20.32 -7.17
C TRP A 333 16.51 -19.49 -7.13
N ASP A 334 17.58 -20.06 -7.67
CA ASP A 334 18.83 -19.35 -7.96
C ASP A 334 19.03 -19.32 -9.49
N VAL A 335 19.06 -18.11 -10.08
CA VAL A 335 19.24 -17.94 -11.52
C VAL A 335 20.57 -18.43 -12.05
N ARG A 336 21.59 -18.61 -11.18
CA ARG A 336 22.90 -19.16 -11.51
C ARG A 336 22.87 -20.68 -11.69
N SER A 337 21.84 -21.33 -11.17
CA SER A 337 21.72 -22.78 -11.22
C SER A 337 21.55 -23.27 -12.67
N LYS A 338 22.48 -24.07 -13.13
CA LYS A 338 22.43 -24.67 -14.48
C LYS A 338 21.32 -25.69 -14.63
N SER A 339 20.82 -26.27 -13.54
CA SER A 339 19.72 -27.23 -13.54
C SER A 339 18.38 -26.61 -13.83
N ARG A 340 18.22 -25.29 -13.59
CA ARG A 340 16.94 -24.56 -13.70
C ARG A 340 15.82 -25.20 -12.86
N LYS A 341 16.18 -25.88 -11.77
CA LYS A 341 15.26 -26.48 -10.80
C LYS A 341 15.26 -25.63 -9.52
N PRO A 342 14.16 -25.68 -8.73
CA PRO A 342 14.09 -24.93 -7.49
C PRO A 342 15.14 -25.41 -6.50
N ALA A 343 15.75 -24.46 -5.78
CA ALA A 343 16.62 -24.72 -4.66
C ALA A 343 15.83 -25.17 -3.43
N VAL A 344 14.65 -24.59 -3.25
CA VAL A 344 13.69 -24.91 -2.19
C VAL A 344 12.32 -25.13 -2.84
N ASP A 345 11.58 -26.14 -2.39
CA ASP A 345 10.26 -26.49 -2.86
C ASP A 345 9.40 -26.87 -1.65
N VAL A 346 8.38 -26.06 -1.36
CA VAL A 346 7.57 -26.21 -0.16
C VAL A 346 6.10 -26.10 -0.49
N LYS A 347 5.33 -27.15 -0.20
CA LYS A 347 3.88 -27.10 -0.29
C LYS A 347 3.32 -26.46 0.96
N ILE A 348 2.70 -25.30 0.80
CA ILE A 348 2.16 -24.48 1.89
C ILE A 348 0.64 -24.54 2.00
N SER A 349 -0.05 -24.71 0.88
CA SER A 349 -1.51 -24.80 0.82
C SER A 349 -1.99 -26.08 0.12
N ASN A 350 -3.26 -26.44 0.34
CA ASN A 350 -3.95 -27.48 -0.42
C ASN A 350 -4.71 -26.90 -1.62
N THR A 351 -4.94 -25.60 -1.62
CA THR A 351 -5.53 -24.80 -2.69
C THR A 351 -4.44 -24.00 -3.40
N ASP A 352 -4.81 -23.25 -4.40
CA ASP A 352 -3.93 -22.37 -5.17
C ASP A 352 -3.30 -21.30 -4.26
N VAL A 353 -2.02 -21.02 -4.45
CA VAL A 353 -1.34 -19.90 -3.83
C VAL A 353 -1.28 -18.78 -4.86
N ASN A 354 -2.18 -17.80 -4.69
CA ASN A 354 -2.44 -16.77 -5.70
C ASN A 354 -1.43 -15.63 -5.64
N VAL A 355 -1.01 -15.27 -4.43
CA VAL A 355 -0.23 -14.06 -4.18
C VAL A 355 0.85 -14.30 -3.14
N MET A 356 1.92 -13.54 -3.24
CA MET A 356 2.97 -13.50 -2.24
C MET A 356 3.60 -12.12 -2.14
N SER A 357 4.14 -11.81 -0.98
CA SER A 357 4.89 -10.58 -0.74
C SER A 357 6.12 -10.87 0.13
N TRP A 358 7.28 -10.50 -0.37
CA TRP A 358 8.53 -10.64 0.35
C TRP A 358 8.82 -9.39 1.17
N SER A 359 9.06 -9.53 2.49
CA SER A 359 9.38 -8.38 3.33
C SER A 359 10.68 -7.70 2.88
N ARG A 360 10.61 -6.38 2.69
CA ARG A 360 11.79 -5.56 2.31
C ARG A 360 12.65 -5.19 3.50
N GLN A 361 12.08 -5.21 4.69
CA GLN A 361 12.79 -4.90 5.94
C GLN A 361 13.37 -6.17 6.56
N THR A 362 12.55 -7.21 6.68
CA THR A 362 12.92 -8.48 7.28
C THR A 362 13.02 -9.57 6.21
N PHE A 363 14.11 -9.60 5.45
CA PHE A 363 14.33 -10.37 4.21
C PHE A 363 14.07 -11.87 4.30
N HIS A 364 13.98 -12.45 5.48
CA HIS A 364 13.66 -13.86 5.66
C HIS A 364 12.18 -14.13 5.84
N LEU A 365 11.33 -13.10 5.85
CA LEU A 365 9.88 -13.25 5.94
C LEU A 365 9.22 -13.13 4.56
N LEU A 366 8.33 -14.06 4.30
CA LEU A 366 7.49 -14.10 3.10
C LEU A 366 6.03 -14.24 3.53
N ALA A 367 5.17 -13.35 3.06
CA ALA A 367 3.73 -13.49 3.21
C ALA A 367 3.14 -14.17 1.97
N THR A 368 2.09 -14.98 2.13
CA THR A 368 1.38 -15.66 1.03
C THR A 368 -0.10 -15.68 1.27
N GLY A 369 -0.89 -15.56 0.21
CA GLY A 369 -2.35 -15.69 0.25
C GLY A 369 -2.83 -16.77 -0.71
N ALA A 370 -3.87 -17.49 -0.31
CA ALA A 370 -4.38 -18.65 -1.01
C ALA A 370 -5.85 -18.48 -1.44
N ASP A 371 -6.31 -19.40 -2.27
CA ASP A 371 -7.65 -19.41 -2.86
C ASP A 371 -8.78 -19.72 -1.86
N ASP A 372 -8.42 -20.32 -0.73
CA ASP A 372 -9.35 -20.60 0.38
C ASP A 372 -9.50 -19.42 1.37
N GLY A 373 -8.92 -18.26 1.06
CA GLY A 373 -8.93 -17.08 1.92
C GLY A 373 -7.91 -17.12 3.03
N GLN A 374 -7.17 -18.21 3.19
CA GLN A 374 -6.10 -18.28 4.18
C GLN A 374 -4.87 -17.51 3.69
N TRP A 375 -4.27 -16.77 4.60
CA TRP A 375 -2.99 -16.16 4.36
C TRP A 375 -2.06 -16.37 5.56
N GLY A 376 -0.76 -16.29 5.33
CA GLY A 376 0.20 -16.53 6.40
C GLY A 376 1.58 -16.01 6.08
N VAL A 377 2.40 -15.92 7.15
CA VAL A 377 3.79 -15.47 7.11
C VAL A 377 4.72 -16.63 7.40
N TRP A 378 5.75 -16.73 6.60
CA TRP A 378 6.72 -17.83 6.60
C TRP A 378 8.12 -17.29 6.85
N ASP A 379 8.89 -18.00 7.70
CA ASP A 379 10.32 -17.76 7.87
C ASP A 379 11.10 -18.69 6.96
N LEU A 380 11.71 -18.13 5.92
CA LEU A 380 12.49 -18.86 4.92
C LEU A 380 13.71 -19.58 5.49
N ARG A 381 14.21 -19.18 6.65
CA ARG A 381 15.31 -19.86 7.35
C ARG A 381 14.95 -21.27 7.81
N HIS A 382 13.66 -21.53 8.01
CA HIS A 382 13.15 -22.84 8.39
C HIS A 382 12.92 -23.76 7.18
N TRP A 383 12.99 -23.24 5.97
CA TRP A 383 12.83 -24.01 4.75
C TRP A 383 14.14 -24.72 4.37
N LYS A 384 14.07 -26.01 4.11
CA LYS A 384 15.26 -26.81 3.81
C LYS A 384 15.48 -26.91 2.30
N PRO A 385 16.73 -26.80 1.85
CA PRO A 385 17.08 -27.04 0.45
C PRO A 385 16.70 -28.46 0.01
N ASN A 386 16.29 -28.60 -1.23
CA ASN A 386 16.00 -29.88 -1.85
C ASN A 386 17.27 -30.71 -2.08
N THR A 387 17.65 -31.56 -1.10
CA THR A 387 18.84 -32.41 -1.20
C THR A 387 18.61 -33.70 -1.98
N SER A 388 17.38 -34.11 -2.22
CA SER A 388 17.00 -35.41 -2.81
C SER A 388 16.03 -35.33 -3.99
N GLY A 389 15.77 -34.14 -4.56
CA GLY A 389 15.00 -34.00 -5.80
C GLY A 389 13.49 -34.21 -5.68
N GLY A 390 12.95 -34.24 -4.48
CA GLY A 390 11.52 -34.28 -4.21
C GLY A 390 11.08 -33.18 -3.23
N PRO A 391 9.78 -32.85 -3.16
CA PRO A 391 9.26 -31.89 -2.24
C PRO A 391 9.58 -32.25 -0.80
N SER A 392 9.84 -31.25 0.04
CA SER A 392 10.08 -31.45 1.47
C SER A 392 8.86 -32.15 2.09
N GLN A 393 9.06 -33.33 2.70
CA GLN A 393 7.98 -34.07 3.36
C GLN A 393 7.50 -33.42 4.67
N LEU A 394 8.21 -32.43 5.18
CA LEU A 394 7.82 -31.68 6.38
C LEU A 394 6.96 -30.48 5.94
N LYS A 395 5.70 -30.47 6.36
CA LYS A 395 4.88 -29.27 6.23
C LYS A 395 5.55 -28.14 7.01
N PRO A 396 5.89 -27.03 6.40
CA PRO A 396 6.47 -25.90 7.12
C PRO A 396 5.41 -25.36 8.09
N LYS A 397 5.86 -24.87 9.23
CA LYS A 397 5.01 -24.15 10.16
C LYS A 397 5.07 -22.68 9.80
N ALA A 398 3.91 -22.05 9.56
CA ALA A 398 3.82 -20.61 9.44
C ALA A 398 4.21 -19.92 10.76
N VAL A 399 4.82 -18.77 10.68
CA VAL A 399 5.07 -17.88 11.82
C VAL A 399 3.75 -17.30 12.32
N ALA A 400 2.92 -16.86 11.39
CA ALA A 400 1.55 -16.42 11.63
C ALA A 400 0.64 -16.96 10.52
N SER A 401 -0.61 -17.29 10.84
CA SER A 401 -1.60 -17.79 9.87
C SER A 401 -2.98 -17.28 10.27
N PHE A 402 -3.73 -16.79 9.29
CA PHE A 402 -5.02 -16.16 9.47
C PHE A 402 -6.04 -16.77 8.49
N ASP A 403 -7.26 -16.99 8.98
CA ASP A 403 -8.41 -17.53 8.24
C ASP A 403 -9.63 -16.59 8.29
N PHE A 404 -9.38 -15.29 8.46
CA PHE A 404 -10.41 -14.27 8.55
C PHE A 404 -11.24 -14.19 7.27
N HIS A 405 -10.58 -14.13 6.12
CA HIS A 405 -11.20 -14.15 4.80
C HIS A 405 -11.72 -15.55 4.46
N LYS A 406 -12.77 -15.63 3.64
CA LYS A 406 -13.39 -16.90 3.21
C LYS A 406 -13.44 -17.07 1.69
N GLU A 407 -13.00 -16.05 0.97
CA GLU A 407 -12.90 -15.99 -0.47
C GLU A 407 -11.42 -15.83 -0.88
N PRO A 408 -11.06 -16.06 -2.15
CA PRO A 408 -9.67 -15.94 -2.60
C PRO A 408 -8.97 -14.65 -2.23
N VAL A 409 -7.75 -14.75 -1.72
CA VAL A 409 -6.88 -13.60 -1.54
C VAL A 409 -6.39 -13.14 -2.92
N THR A 410 -6.66 -11.87 -3.27
CA THR A 410 -6.36 -11.30 -4.59
C THR A 410 -5.07 -10.50 -4.63
N SER A 411 -4.67 -9.92 -3.50
CA SER A 411 -3.40 -9.19 -3.38
C SER A 411 -2.93 -9.16 -1.93
N ILE A 412 -1.61 -9.15 -1.73
CA ILE A 412 -0.98 -9.02 -0.41
C ILE A 412 0.31 -8.23 -0.54
N GLU A 413 0.51 -7.23 0.31
CA GLU A 413 1.76 -6.47 0.28
C GLU A 413 2.19 -6.05 1.69
N TRP A 414 3.49 -6.28 2.00
CA TRP A 414 4.11 -5.71 3.18
C TRP A 414 4.20 -4.19 3.09
N HIS A 415 3.99 -3.52 4.21
CA HIS A 415 4.24 -2.09 4.29
C HIS A 415 5.71 -1.78 3.94
N PRO A 416 5.99 -0.73 3.13
CA PRO A 416 7.34 -0.50 2.60
C PRO A 416 8.39 -0.12 3.64
N SER A 417 7.99 0.44 4.79
CA SER A 417 8.89 0.92 5.84
C SER A 417 8.62 0.32 7.23
N ASP A 418 7.54 -0.45 7.40
CA ASP A 418 7.19 -1.11 8.65
C ASP A 418 7.20 -2.62 8.43
N ASP A 419 7.92 -3.37 9.26
CA ASP A 419 8.10 -4.81 9.10
C ASP A 419 7.04 -5.66 9.84
N SER A 420 6.10 -5.01 10.52
CA SER A 420 4.96 -5.64 11.18
C SER A 420 3.64 -5.50 10.41
N VAL A 421 3.52 -4.51 9.53
CA VAL A 421 2.26 -4.16 8.88
C VAL A 421 2.13 -4.80 7.50
N ILE A 422 0.96 -5.41 7.25
CA ILE A 422 0.60 -6.05 5.97
C ILE A 422 -0.79 -5.58 5.54
N ALA A 423 -0.93 -5.32 4.24
CA ALA A 423 -2.23 -5.12 3.60
C ALA A 423 -2.63 -6.38 2.82
N VAL A 424 -3.89 -6.78 2.93
CA VAL A 424 -4.45 -7.96 2.26
C VAL A 424 -5.75 -7.57 1.57
N ALA A 425 -5.86 -7.83 0.28
CA ALA A 425 -7.10 -7.70 -0.48
C ALA A 425 -7.70 -9.08 -0.75
N CYS A 426 -9.02 -9.16 -0.74
CA CYS A 426 -9.75 -10.40 -0.88
C CYS A 426 -10.95 -10.26 -1.84
N ALA A 427 -11.32 -11.34 -2.50
CA ALA A 427 -12.48 -11.40 -3.38
C ALA A 427 -13.82 -11.24 -2.64
N ASP A 428 -13.82 -11.26 -1.30
CA ASP A 428 -14.96 -10.92 -0.44
C ASP A 428 -15.27 -9.41 -0.43
N ASN A 429 -14.65 -8.64 -1.31
CA ASN A 429 -14.78 -7.18 -1.45
C ASN A 429 -14.15 -6.39 -0.28
N THR A 430 -13.19 -6.95 0.41
CA THR A 430 -12.51 -6.27 1.49
C THR A 430 -11.02 -6.09 1.24
N LEU A 431 -10.50 -5.00 1.76
CA LEU A 431 -9.10 -4.72 1.97
C LEU A 431 -8.88 -4.61 3.48
N THR A 432 -7.95 -5.37 4.00
CA THR A 432 -7.69 -5.45 5.44
C THR A 432 -6.25 -5.06 5.75
N LEU A 433 -6.06 -4.34 6.85
CA LEU A 433 -4.75 -3.99 7.37
C LEU A 433 -4.48 -4.78 8.64
N TRP A 434 -3.27 -5.27 8.76
CA TRP A 434 -2.84 -6.14 9.85
C TRP A 434 -1.54 -5.63 10.44
N ASP A 435 -1.46 -5.61 11.76
CA ASP A 435 -0.21 -5.40 12.49
C ASP A 435 0.14 -6.67 13.28
N LEU A 436 1.18 -7.35 12.83
CA LEU A 436 1.64 -8.60 13.43
C LEU A 436 2.34 -8.41 14.79
N ALA A 437 2.67 -7.17 15.16
CA ALA A 437 3.27 -6.84 16.44
C ALA A 437 2.24 -6.73 17.58
N VAL A 438 0.95 -6.68 17.25
CA VAL A 438 -0.11 -6.61 18.24
C VAL A 438 -0.28 -7.97 18.92
N GLU A 439 -0.10 -8.00 20.22
CA GLU A 439 -0.36 -9.16 21.09
C GLU A 439 -1.61 -8.89 21.96
N LEU A 440 -2.35 -9.96 22.26
CA LEU A 440 -3.47 -9.87 23.22
C LEU A 440 -2.94 -9.57 24.61
N ASP A 441 -3.43 -8.52 25.24
CA ASP A 441 -3.30 -8.35 26.69
C ASP A 441 -4.34 -9.25 27.40
N ASP A 442 -3.88 -10.07 28.34
CA ASP A 442 -4.73 -11.02 29.10
C ASP A 442 -5.84 -10.31 29.93
N GLU A 443 -5.71 -9.00 30.19
CA GLU A 443 -6.71 -8.22 30.94
C GLU A 443 -7.80 -7.67 30.00
N GLU A 444 -7.48 -7.19 28.79
CA GLU A 444 -8.45 -6.68 27.82
C GLU A 444 -9.27 -7.79 27.16
N SER A 445 -8.71 -9.00 27.03
CA SER A 445 -9.43 -10.13 26.42
C SER A 445 -10.64 -10.61 27.24
N ARG A 446 -10.78 -10.19 28.52
CA ARG A 446 -11.95 -10.51 29.34
C ARG A 446 -13.15 -9.60 29.09
N ASP A 447 -12.92 -8.36 28.68
CA ASP A 447 -13.99 -7.39 28.39
C ASP A 447 -14.50 -7.49 26.95
N SER A 448 -13.70 -8.07 26.04
CA SER A 448 -14.05 -8.26 24.63
C SER A 448 -14.78 -9.58 24.32
N ALA A 449 -15.49 -10.17 25.28
CA ALA A 449 -16.17 -11.48 25.14
C ALA A 449 -17.18 -11.59 23.96
N GLY A 450 -17.52 -10.46 23.30
CA GLY A 450 -18.30 -10.42 22.05
C GLY A 450 -17.48 -10.44 20.77
N LEU A 451 -16.16 -10.21 20.84
CA LEU A 451 -15.25 -10.07 19.69
C LEU A 451 -14.25 -11.24 19.57
N ALA A 452 -14.47 -12.32 20.28
CA ALA A 452 -13.56 -13.48 20.39
C ALA A 452 -13.16 -14.15 19.05
N GLU A 453 -13.83 -13.77 17.94
CA GLU A 453 -13.54 -14.30 16.61
C GLU A 453 -12.72 -13.34 15.72
N ILE A 454 -12.43 -12.10 16.15
CA ILE A 454 -11.62 -11.15 15.42
C ILE A 454 -10.18 -11.24 15.92
N PRO A 455 -9.21 -11.53 15.02
CA PRO A 455 -7.82 -11.52 15.42
C PRO A 455 -7.40 -10.12 15.92
N PRO A 456 -6.66 -10.02 17.03
CA PRO A 456 -6.23 -8.73 17.57
C PRO A 456 -5.28 -7.97 16.63
N GLN A 457 -4.64 -8.70 15.71
CA GLN A 457 -3.77 -8.15 14.70
C GLN A 457 -4.51 -7.43 13.57
N LEU A 458 -5.85 -7.61 13.46
CA LEU A 458 -6.65 -6.92 12.45
C LEU A 458 -6.88 -5.46 12.87
N LEU A 459 -6.22 -4.52 12.17
CA LEU A 459 -6.33 -3.09 12.48
C LEU A 459 -7.51 -2.43 11.80
N PHE A 460 -7.77 -2.80 10.53
CA PHE A 460 -8.70 -2.05 9.69
C PHE A 460 -9.32 -2.92 8.61
N VAL A 461 -10.58 -2.64 8.29
CA VAL A 461 -11.31 -3.28 7.18
C VAL A 461 -11.90 -2.18 6.31
N HIS A 462 -11.50 -2.14 5.05
CA HIS A 462 -12.07 -1.29 4.02
C HIS A 462 -12.88 -2.12 3.03
N TYR A 463 -14.04 -1.62 2.63
CA TYR A 463 -14.89 -2.25 1.62
C TYR A 463 -14.65 -1.62 0.24
N MET A 464 -14.31 -2.44 -0.73
CA MET A 464 -14.16 -2.05 -2.13
C MET A 464 -14.64 -3.17 -3.04
N GLU A 465 -15.58 -2.88 -3.94
CA GLU A 465 -16.19 -3.88 -4.81
C GLU A 465 -15.18 -4.50 -5.79
N SER A 466 -15.13 -5.84 -5.79
CA SER A 466 -14.29 -6.63 -6.70
C SER A 466 -12.81 -6.22 -6.70
N VAL A 467 -12.22 -6.05 -5.52
CA VAL A 467 -10.79 -5.68 -5.37
C VAL A 467 -9.91 -6.67 -6.12
N LYS A 468 -8.99 -6.16 -6.96
CA LYS A 468 -8.08 -6.96 -7.77
C LYS A 468 -6.65 -6.90 -7.28
N GLU A 469 -6.11 -5.69 -7.13
CA GLU A 469 -4.73 -5.47 -6.74
C GLU A 469 -4.63 -4.26 -5.81
N LEU A 470 -3.67 -4.28 -4.90
CA LEU A 470 -3.36 -3.17 -4.02
C LEU A 470 -1.85 -2.91 -4.01
N HIS A 471 -1.47 -1.66 -3.81
CA HIS A 471 -0.08 -1.25 -3.60
C HIS A 471 0.03 -0.13 -2.57
N TRP A 472 1.05 -0.21 -1.71
CA TRP A 472 1.43 0.89 -0.85
C TRP A 472 2.13 2.00 -1.64
N GLN A 473 1.72 3.24 -1.41
CA GLN A 473 2.47 4.39 -1.93
C GLN A 473 3.68 4.68 -1.02
N ALA A 474 4.85 4.17 -1.43
CA ALA A 474 6.05 4.22 -0.59
C ALA A 474 6.54 5.64 -0.25
N GLN A 475 6.15 6.66 -1.04
CA GLN A 475 6.54 8.06 -0.82
C GLN A 475 5.54 8.82 0.07
N MET A 476 4.38 8.22 0.36
CA MET A 476 3.34 8.77 1.25
C MET A 476 2.97 7.69 2.27
N PRO A 477 3.61 7.68 3.45
CA PRO A 477 3.38 6.66 4.46
C PRO A 477 1.90 6.55 4.85
N GLY A 478 1.40 5.31 4.94
CA GLY A 478 0.01 5.02 5.30
C GLY A 478 -0.99 5.12 4.15
N THR A 479 -0.53 5.43 2.92
CA THR A 479 -1.40 5.51 1.75
C THR A 479 -1.36 4.21 0.95
N ILE A 480 -2.54 3.67 0.64
CA ILE A 480 -2.75 2.54 -0.26
C ILE A 480 -3.52 3.01 -1.49
N VAL A 481 -3.19 2.45 -2.62
CA VAL A 481 -3.99 2.53 -3.84
C VAL A 481 -4.45 1.13 -4.18
N ALA A 482 -5.72 0.97 -4.52
CA ALA A 482 -6.28 -0.31 -4.91
C ALA A 482 -7.09 -0.20 -6.20
N THR A 483 -7.28 -1.31 -6.91
CA THR A 483 -8.16 -1.40 -8.08
C THR A 483 -9.32 -2.35 -7.83
N GLY A 484 -10.47 -1.97 -8.35
CA GLY A 484 -11.69 -2.78 -8.31
C GLY A 484 -12.52 -2.62 -9.58
N SER A 485 -13.78 -3.05 -9.52
CA SER A 485 -14.70 -2.98 -10.67
C SER A 485 -14.99 -1.54 -11.12
N GLY A 486 -14.95 -0.57 -10.20
CA GLY A 486 -15.27 0.84 -10.46
C GLY A 486 -14.07 1.72 -10.85
N GLY A 487 -12.84 1.20 -10.75
CA GLY A 487 -11.62 1.97 -10.99
C GLY A 487 -10.63 1.89 -9.83
N PHE A 488 -10.08 3.02 -9.42
CA PHE A 488 -9.11 3.15 -8.33
C PHE A 488 -9.74 3.72 -7.06
N GLY A 489 -9.31 3.21 -5.91
CA GLY A 489 -9.65 3.72 -4.59
C GLY A 489 -8.45 3.81 -3.68
#